data_ca9233815fb41956ab5acb3fe68bfeee
#
_entry.id   ca9233815fb41956ab5acb3fe68bfeee
#
_cell.length_a   1.000
_cell.length_b   1.000
_cell.length_c   1.000
_cell.angle_alpha   90.00
_cell.angle_beta   90.00
_cell.angle_gamma   90.00
#
_symmetry.space_group_name_H-M   'P 1'
#
loop_
_entity.id
_entity.type
_entity.pdbx_description
1 polymer ?
#
loop_
_entity_poly.entity_id
_entity_poly.type
_entity_poly.pdbx_seq_one_letter_code
_entity_poly.pdbx_strand_id
1 'polypeptide(L)'
;MLCARDVAIVHGPPGTGKTTTLVEAIYETLHREPQVLVCAQSNTAVDWISEKLVDRGVNVLRIGNPTRVNDKMLSFTYERRFENHPLYPELWSIRKNLRELGSRARRGSYDEREGVRSRMSRL
;
A
#
# COMPACT_ATOMS: atom_id res chain seq x y z
N MET A 1 3.55 -26.22 -12.49
CA MET A 1 3.08 -25.10 -11.68
C MET A 1 1.78 -24.50 -12.21
N LEU A 2 1.72 -24.05 -13.46
CA LEU A 2 0.54 -23.41 -14.05
C LEU A 2 -0.69 -24.33 -14.25
N CYS A 3 -0.52 -25.65 -14.16
CA CYS A 3 -1.60 -26.63 -14.26
C CYS A 3 -2.14 -27.11 -12.89
N ALA A 4 -1.60 -26.61 -11.79
CA ALA A 4 -2.09 -26.93 -10.46
C ALA A 4 -3.48 -26.33 -10.24
N ARG A 5 -4.37 -27.09 -9.58
CA ARG A 5 -5.72 -26.58 -9.25
C ARG A 5 -5.69 -25.67 -8.03
N ASP A 6 -5.01 -26.11 -6.96
CA ASP A 6 -5.03 -25.39 -5.67
C ASP A 6 -3.63 -24.99 -5.22
N VAL A 7 -2.67 -25.90 -5.22
CA VAL A 7 -1.32 -25.69 -4.71
C VAL A 7 -0.28 -26.29 -5.62
N ALA A 8 0.82 -25.57 -5.84
CA ALA A 8 2.03 -26.09 -6.46
C ALA A 8 3.25 -25.79 -5.59
N ILE A 9 4.08 -26.80 -5.33
CA ILE A 9 5.31 -26.66 -4.55
C ILE A 9 6.51 -26.78 -5.49
N VAL A 10 7.39 -25.79 -5.46
CA VAL A 10 8.67 -25.80 -6.17
C VAL A 10 9.78 -25.94 -5.14
N HIS A 11 10.42 -27.11 -5.12
CA HIS A 11 11.52 -27.41 -4.22
C HIS A 11 12.84 -27.47 -4.98
N GLY A 12 13.92 -27.03 -4.34
CA GLY A 12 15.28 -27.11 -4.86
C GLY A 12 16.29 -26.54 -3.86
N PRO A 13 17.54 -27.07 -3.86
CA PRO A 13 18.60 -26.54 -3.01
C PRO A 13 18.99 -25.10 -3.37
N PRO A 14 19.77 -24.40 -2.52
CA PRO A 14 20.27 -23.07 -2.81
C PRO A 14 21.02 -23.01 -4.15
N GLY A 15 20.83 -21.93 -4.91
CA GLY A 15 21.54 -21.72 -6.19
C GLY A 15 20.96 -22.44 -7.42
N THR A 16 19.82 -23.11 -7.29
CA THR A 16 19.18 -23.85 -8.41
C THR A 16 18.21 -23.00 -9.27
N GLY A 17 18.18 -21.68 -9.06
CA GLY A 17 17.33 -20.78 -9.85
C GLY A 17 15.84 -20.76 -9.46
N LYS A 18 15.50 -21.15 -8.22
CA LYS A 18 14.11 -21.15 -7.72
C LYS A 18 13.43 -19.79 -7.87
N THR A 19 14.13 -18.73 -7.53
CA THR A 19 13.58 -17.36 -7.59
C THR A 19 13.36 -16.93 -9.03
N THR A 20 14.26 -17.28 -9.95
CA THR A 20 14.07 -17.01 -11.38
C THR A 20 12.85 -17.77 -11.91
N THR A 21 12.69 -19.03 -11.54
CA THR A 21 11.52 -19.85 -11.89
C THR A 21 10.23 -19.25 -11.32
N LEU A 22 10.28 -18.70 -10.10
CA LEU A 22 9.13 -18.04 -9.48
C LEU A 22 8.73 -16.77 -10.26
N VAL A 23 9.69 -15.94 -10.65
CA VAL A 23 9.44 -14.73 -11.46
C VAL A 23 8.79 -15.10 -12.79
N GLU A 24 9.28 -16.15 -13.47
CA GLU A 24 8.65 -16.66 -14.70
C GLU A 24 7.21 -17.12 -14.45
N ALA A 25 6.99 -17.89 -13.40
CA ALA A 25 5.67 -18.40 -13.06
C ALA A 25 4.68 -17.27 -12.75
N ILE A 26 5.11 -16.20 -12.05
CA ILE A 26 4.30 -15.02 -11.78
C ILE A 26 3.96 -14.30 -13.09
N TYR A 27 4.96 -14.09 -13.94
CA TYR A 27 4.78 -13.43 -15.23
C TYR A 27 3.76 -14.18 -16.09
N GLU A 28 3.90 -15.49 -16.25
CA GLU A 28 2.97 -16.33 -16.99
C GLU A 28 1.56 -16.37 -16.36
N THR A 29 1.48 -16.35 -15.01
CA THR A 29 0.19 -16.32 -14.32
C THR A 29 -0.57 -15.04 -14.61
N LEU A 30 0.10 -13.91 -14.70
CA LEU A 30 -0.50 -12.60 -15.01
C LEU A 30 -1.13 -12.52 -16.42
N HIS A 31 -0.82 -13.45 -17.31
CA HIS A 31 -1.53 -13.57 -18.59
C HIS A 31 -2.93 -14.18 -18.44
N ARG A 32 -3.21 -14.83 -17.32
CA ARG A 32 -4.48 -15.51 -17.03
C ARG A 32 -5.26 -14.87 -15.89
N GLU A 33 -4.55 -14.32 -14.93
CA GLU A 33 -5.11 -13.74 -13.72
C GLU A 33 -4.87 -12.22 -13.68
N PRO A 34 -5.86 -11.42 -13.27
CA PRO A 34 -5.73 -9.96 -13.23
C PRO A 34 -4.76 -9.47 -12.15
N GLN A 35 -4.55 -10.26 -11.10
CA GLN A 35 -3.69 -9.90 -9.96
C GLN A 35 -3.01 -11.15 -9.38
N VAL A 36 -1.79 -10.97 -8.91
CA VAL A 36 -1.02 -11.98 -8.19
C VAL A 36 -0.44 -11.36 -6.91
N LEU A 37 -0.68 -11.98 -5.78
CA LEU A 37 -0.06 -11.61 -4.50
C LEU A 37 1.21 -12.43 -4.29
N VAL A 38 2.32 -11.74 -4.08
CA VAL A 38 3.63 -12.34 -3.81
C VAL A 38 4.08 -12.01 -2.41
N CYS A 39 4.36 -13.02 -1.61
CA CYS A 39 4.85 -12.88 -0.24
C CYS A 39 6.20 -13.58 -0.07
N ALA A 40 7.08 -12.99 0.75
CA ALA A 40 8.34 -13.61 1.16
C ALA A 40 8.66 -13.27 2.62
N GLN A 41 9.54 -14.06 3.22
CA GLN A 41 9.91 -13.90 4.64
C GLN A 41 10.79 -12.67 4.89
N SER A 42 11.53 -12.20 3.87
CA SER A 42 12.41 -11.04 4.01
C SER A 42 12.06 -9.93 3.03
N ASN A 43 12.27 -8.68 3.45
CA ASN A 43 12.11 -7.52 2.58
C ASN A 43 13.03 -7.59 1.36
N THR A 44 14.26 -8.04 1.54
CA THR A 44 15.25 -8.20 0.45
C THR A 44 14.73 -9.16 -0.64
N ALA A 45 14.11 -10.28 -0.25
CA ALA A 45 13.56 -11.23 -1.21
C ALA A 45 12.37 -10.62 -1.98
N VAL A 46 11.47 -9.91 -1.28
CA VAL A 46 10.35 -9.23 -1.93
C VAL A 46 10.86 -8.16 -2.89
N ASP A 47 11.83 -7.34 -2.49
CA ASP A 47 12.37 -6.28 -3.32
C ASP A 47 13.06 -6.85 -4.57
N TRP A 48 13.82 -7.92 -4.42
CA TRP A 48 14.48 -8.59 -5.55
C TRP A 48 13.47 -9.16 -6.57
N ILE A 49 12.44 -9.85 -6.09
CA ILE A 49 11.37 -10.38 -6.96
C ILE A 49 10.65 -9.23 -7.66
N SER A 50 10.31 -8.18 -6.91
CA SER A 50 9.64 -6.99 -7.43
C SER A 50 10.46 -6.30 -8.52
N GLU A 51 11.76 -6.11 -8.30
CA GLU A 51 12.69 -5.53 -9.28
C GLU A 51 12.71 -6.33 -10.58
N LYS A 52 12.81 -7.67 -10.49
CA LYS A 52 12.78 -8.56 -11.65
C LYS A 52 11.47 -8.51 -12.43
N LEU A 53 10.36 -8.35 -11.73
CA LEU A 53 9.04 -8.19 -12.37
C LEU A 53 8.91 -6.82 -13.05
N VAL A 54 9.40 -5.76 -12.42
CA VAL A 54 9.44 -4.41 -13.02
C VAL A 54 10.31 -4.40 -14.29
N ASP A 55 11.47 -5.04 -14.27
CA ASP A 55 12.35 -5.17 -15.44
C ASP A 55 11.66 -5.86 -16.63
N ARG A 56 10.64 -6.67 -16.37
CA ARG A 56 9.78 -7.29 -17.39
C ARG A 56 8.55 -6.45 -17.79
N GLY A 57 8.42 -5.25 -17.27
CA GLY A 57 7.30 -4.37 -17.55
C GLY A 57 6.01 -4.70 -16.76
N VAL A 58 6.10 -5.52 -15.71
CA VAL A 58 4.96 -5.82 -14.84
C VAL A 58 4.65 -4.62 -13.95
N ASN A 59 3.38 -4.30 -13.81
CA ASN A 59 2.93 -3.25 -12.90
C ASN A 59 2.93 -3.77 -11.45
N VAL A 60 3.96 -3.43 -10.69
CA VAL A 60 4.15 -3.90 -9.32
C VAL A 60 3.70 -2.85 -8.31
N LEU A 61 2.99 -3.27 -7.27
CA LEU A 61 2.73 -2.50 -6.07
C LEU A 61 3.47 -3.13 -4.88
N ARG A 62 4.43 -2.41 -4.32
CA ARG A 62 5.21 -2.85 -3.17
C ARG A 62 4.50 -2.43 -1.88
N ILE A 63 4.02 -3.40 -1.12
CA ILE A 63 3.36 -3.18 0.19
C ILE A 63 4.35 -3.49 1.31
N GLY A 64 4.44 -2.62 2.29
CA GLY A 64 5.31 -2.80 3.46
C GLY A 64 5.78 -1.48 4.03
N ASN A 65 6.63 -1.54 5.06
CA ASN A 65 7.18 -0.33 5.68
C ASN A 65 8.17 0.36 4.73
N PRO A 66 7.93 1.61 4.30
CA PRO A 66 8.79 2.33 3.34
C PRO A 66 10.25 2.44 3.78
N THR A 67 10.52 2.48 5.09
CA THR A 67 11.90 2.57 5.63
C THR A 67 12.72 1.30 5.43
N ARG A 68 12.07 0.19 5.08
CA ARG A 68 12.70 -1.12 4.86
C ARG A 68 12.68 -1.56 3.40
N VAL A 69 12.22 -0.70 2.52
CA VAL A 69 12.16 -0.93 1.08
C VAL A 69 13.45 -0.42 0.43
N ASN A 70 13.98 -1.16 -0.53
CA ASN A 70 15.14 -0.74 -1.32
C ASN A 70 14.81 0.55 -2.10
N ASP A 71 15.79 1.44 -2.27
CA ASP A 71 15.65 2.72 -2.96
C ASP A 71 15.04 2.58 -4.36
N LYS A 72 15.42 1.53 -5.10
CA LYS A 72 14.88 1.24 -6.43
C LYS A 72 13.38 0.94 -6.41
N MET A 73 12.88 0.36 -5.32
CA MET A 73 11.49 -0.03 -5.18
C MET A 73 10.62 1.00 -4.46
N LEU A 74 11.21 2.08 -3.92
CA LEU A 74 10.48 3.14 -3.21
C LEU A 74 9.36 3.77 -4.05
N SER A 75 9.61 4.03 -5.33
CA SER A 75 8.61 4.61 -6.25
C SER A 75 7.41 3.70 -6.50
N PHE A 76 7.56 2.40 -6.25
CA PHE A 76 6.53 1.37 -6.40
C PHE A 76 5.73 1.11 -5.12
N THR A 77 6.09 1.76 -4.00
CA THR A 77 5.32 1.67 -2.76
C THR A 77 3.96 2.35 -2.90
N TYR A 78 3.00 1.87 -2.09
CA TYR A 78 1.66 2.44 -2.05
C TYR A 78 1.70 3.94 -1.73
N GLU A 79 2.50 4.34 -0.75
CA GLU A 79 2.62 5.72 -0.28
C GLU A 79 3.09 6.63 -1.42
N ARG A 80 4.14 6.26 -2.13
CA ARG A 80 4.68 7.06 -3.23
C ARG A 80 3.76 7.11 -4.44
N ARG A 81 3.13 5.99 -4.78
CA ARG A 81 2.12 5.96 -5.86
C ARG A 81 0.90 6.81 -5.51
N PHE A 82 0.47 6.76 -4.26
CA PHE A 82 -0.63 7.56 -3.77
C PHE A 82 -0.31 9.06 -3.81
N GLU A 83 0.88 9.48 -3.33
CA GLU A 83 1.36 10.85 -3.36
C GLU A 83 1.52 11.39 -4.79
N ASN A 84 1.96 10.56 -5.72
CA ASN A 84 2.17 10.93 -7.12
C ASN A 84 0.90 10.83 -7.98
N HIS A 85 -0.23 10.44 -7.41
CA HIS A 85 -1.49 10.36 -8.15
C HIS A 85 -1.99 11.77 -8.52
N PRO A 86 -2.47 12.00 -9.76
CA PRO A 86 -2.94 13.32 -10.20
C PRO A 86 -4.01 13.97 -9.31
N LEU A 87 -4.86 13.17 -8.69
CA LEU A 87 -5.91 13.62 -7.79
C LEU A 87 -5.45 13.77 -6.32
N TYR A 88 -4.18 13.53 -6.01
CA TYR A 88 -3.68 13.65 -4.64
C TYR A 88 -3.83 15.05 -4.04
N PRO A 89 -3.51 16.16 -4.77
CA PRO A 89 -3.70 17.51 -4.25
C PRO A 89 -5.16 17.83 -3.90
N GLU A 90 -6.09 17.36 -4.73
CA GLU A 90 -7.54 17.53 -4.51
C GLU A 90 -7.99 16.77 -3.27
N LEU A 91 -7.61 15.50 -3.15
CA LEU A 91 -7.89 14.67 -1.98
C LEU A 91 -7.33 15.31 -0.70
N TRP A 92 -6.12 15.86 -0.76
CA TRP A 92 -5.48 16.50 0.39
C TRP A 92 -6.23 17.77 0.80
N SER A 93 -6.68 18.59 -0.16
CA SER A 93 -7.49 19.78 0.11
C SER A 93 -8.83 19.44 0.76
N ILE A 94 -9.52 18.40 0.28
CA ILE A 94 -10.77 17.92 0.85
C ILE A 94 -10.56 17.43 2.29
N ARG A 95 -9.52 16.63 2.54
CA ARG A 95 -9.18 16.16 3.88
C ARG A 95 -8.86 17.29 4.85
N LYS A 96 -8.15 18.33 4.39
CA LYS A 96 -7.87 19.52 5.17
C LYS A 96 -9.16 20.24 5.55
N ASN A 97 -10.03 20.50 4.58
CA ASN A 97 -11.31 21.16 4.81
C ASN A 97 -12.20 20.39 5.79
N LEU A 98 -12.26 19.07 5.66
CA LEU A 98 -12.99 18.20 6.61
C LEU A 98 -12.45 18.30 8.04
N ARG A 99 -11.12 18.35 8.22
CA ARG A 99 -10.52 18.54 9.55
C ARG A 99 -10.86 19.91 10.13
N GLU A 100 -10.81 20.96 9.32
CA GLU A 100 -11.16 22.33 9.76
C GLU A 100 -12.62 22.42 10.15
N LEU A 101 -13.54 21.87 9.34
CA LEU A 101 -14.97 21.82 9.65
C LEU A 101 -15.24 21.01 10.93
N GLY A 102 -14.59 19.86 11.09
CA GLY A 102 -14.70 19.04 12.30
C GLY A 102 -14.14 19.73 13.55
N SER A 103 -13.11 20.56 13.42
CA SER A 103 -12.58 21.34 14.54
C SER A 103 -13.49 22.51 14.91
N ARG A 104 -14.07 23.19 13.91
CA ARG A 104 -15.07 24.27 14.14
C ARG A 104 -16.33 23.73 14.80
N ALA A 105 -16.86 22.59 14.33
CA ALA A 105 -18.03 21.97 14.93
C ALA A 105 -17.81 21.58 16.40
N ARG A 106 -16.60 21.08 16.74
CA ARG A 106 -16.24 20.76 18.14
C ARG A 106 -16.13 22.00 19.02
N ARG A 107 -15.57 23.09 18.51
CA ARG A 107 -15.48 24.37 19.25
C ARG A 107 -16.86 24.97 19.46
N GLY A 108 -17.70 25.04 18.42
CA GLY A 108 -19.07 25.55 18.54
C GLY A 108 -19.90 24.79 19.57
N SER A 109 -19.80 23.45 19.59
CA SER A 109 -20.47 22.62 20.62
C SER A 109 -19.91 22.85 22.04
N TYR A 110 -18.64 23.21 22.18
CA TYR A 110 -18.04 23.54 23.48
C TYR A 110 -18.53 24.88 23.98
N ASP A 111 -18.52 25.92 23.13
CA ASP A 111 -18.99 27.26 23.42
C ASP A 111 -20.49 27.29 23.80
N GLU A 112 -21.34 26.51 23.11
CA GLU A 112 -22.75 26.35 23.48
C GLU A 112 -22.93 25.74 24.86
N ARG A 113 -22.15 24.70 25.19
CA ARG A 113 -22.22 24.03 26.50
C ARG A 113 -21.73 24.94 27.61
N GLU A 114 -20.71 25.72 27.37
CA GLU A 114 -20.16 26.68 28.36
C GLU A 114 -21.12 27.85 28.56
N GLY A 115 -21.75 28.35 27.49
CA GLY A 115 -22.81 29.36 27.55
C GLY A 115 -24.04 28.89 28.35
N VAL A 116 -24.49 27.65 28.19
CA VAL A 116 -25.56 27.06 28.97
C VAL A 116 -25.19 26.89 30.44
N ARG A 117 -23.95 26.42 30.73
CA ARG A 117 -23.45 26.26 32.10
C ARG A 117 -23.34 27.60 32.84
N SER A 118 -22.88 28.65 32.14
CA SER A 118 -22.80 30.00 32.67
C SER A 118 -24.17 30.62 32.94
N ARG A 119 -25.18 30.32 32.15
CA ARG A 119 -26.57 30.75 32.41
C ARG A 119 -27.21 30.02 33.59
N MET A 120 -26.93 28.72 33.74
CA MET A 120 -27.46 27.94 34.87
C MET A 120 -26.80 28.33 36.19
N SER A 121 -25.57 28.83 36.21
CA SER A 121 -24.91 29.27 37.45
C SER A 121 -25.31 30.67 37.92
N ARG A 122 -26.11 31.40 37.13
CA ARG A 122 -26.68 32.72 37.49
C ARG A 122 -28.14 32.68 37.97
N LEU A 123 -28.71 31.49 37.99
CA LEU A 123 -30.03 31.23 38.57
C LEU A 123 -29.89 30.60 39.95
#